data_b1421d0fba3fd9f1e31b18873a802a3c
#
_entry.id   b1421d0fba3fd9f1e31b18873a802a3c
#
_cell.length_a   1.000
_cell.length_b   1.000
_cell.length_c   1.000
_cell.angle_alpha   90.00
_cell.angle_beta   90.00
_cell.angle_gamma   90.00
#
_symmetry.space_group_name_H-M   'P 1'
#
loop_
_entity.id
_entity.type
_entity.pdbx_description
1 polymer ?
#
loop_
_entity_poly.entity_id
_entity_poly.type
_entity_poly.pdbx_seq_one_letter_code
_entity_poly.pdbx_strand_id
1 'polypeptide(L)'
;MKAYRQLYRLLMVTAVFGIVCSCKGKEDNESKADVAEMARGNYNAEKNIVTVAPLERMVFNKQLVCNGKLEAQSKVTVQFAAQGTIAEINVRDGQKVQKGQVLASLDKEQPRRQLEQARLAFDKAEMNLADRLLDYGYTLADTASIPAEQKRVIYINTGFLDARMALANAERTFKQCDLKAPFSGKVASVKGRVHENGGQLCTLIDDSRYLVRFNVLETEYKFVKVGQQVLVSPFVDSDVVLKGYVLSINPTVDQNGQIAVTAQVPGSDVVMDGMNVRITIENSIPDQLVVAKSAVVIRDNMDVLFRFEDGQAVWTYVNVLMSNTTQHVVEPNKDRGAELKEGDLVITTGNLNLGDGAQVALE
;
A
#
# COMPACT_ATOMS: atom_id res chain seq x y z
N MET A 1 45.70 -3.23 -23.21
CA MET A 1 44.55 -3.42 -24.10
C MET A 1 44.44 -2.27 -25.12
N LYS A 2 45.45 -2.10 -25.97
CA LYS A 2 45.44 -1.09 -27.05
C LYS A 2 45.92 -1.65 -28.41
N ALA A 3 45.75 -2.97 -28.64
CA ALA A 3 46.29 -3.64 -29.81
C ALA A 3 45.29 -4.32 -30.74
N TYR A 4 43.97 -4.21 -30.49
CA TYR A 4 42.95 -4.89 -31.31
C TYR A 4 42.06 -3.96 -32.16
N ARG A 5 42.42 -2.67 -32.30
CA ARG A 5 41.60 -1.67 -33.01
C ARG A 5 42.16 -1.25 -34.36
N GLN A 6 43.25 -1.85 -34.84
CA GLN A 6 43.86 -1.48 -36.13
C GLN A 6 43.80 -2.54 -37.25
N LEU A 7 43.19 -3.71 -37.01
CA LEU A 7 43.15 -4.78 -38.02
C LEU A 7 41.87 -4.85 -38.87
N TYR A 8 40.90 -3.98 -38.66
CA TYR A 8 39.63 -3.98 -39.41
C TYR A 8 39.46 -2.84 -40.40
N ARG A 9 40.51 -2.09 -40.71
CA ARG A 9 40.46 -0.96 -41.66
C ARG A 9 41.20 -1.20 -42.98
N LEU A 10 41.65 -2.44 -43.27
CA LEU A 10 42.51 -2.67 -44.48
C LEU A 10 41.95 -3.74 -45.40
N LEU A 11 40.65 -4.03 -45.44
CA LEU A 11 40.08 -5.08 -46.30
C LEU A 11 38.76 -4.70 -46.93
N MET A 12 38.62 -3.48 -47.43
CA MET A 12 37.45 -3.04 -48.21
C MET A 12 37.81 -1.99 -49.26
N VAL A 13 38.89 -2.22 -50.03
CA VAL A 13 39.16 -1.47 -51.27
C VAL A 13 39.79 -2.47 -52.23
N THR A 14 38.99 -3.19 -53.00
CA THR A 14 39.32 -3.76 -54.31
C THR A 14 38.16 -4.65 -54.75
N ALA A 15 37.25 -4.15 -55.60
CA ALA A 15 36.48 -4.88 -56.60
C ALA A 15 35.43 -3.96 -57.23
N VAL A 16 35.88 -3.01 -58.00
CA VAL A 16 35.07 -2.37 -59.06
C VAL A 16 35.92 -2.36 -60.32
N PHE A 17 35.72 -3.30 -61.22
CA PHE A 17 36.00 -3.10 -62.64
C PHE A 17 35.37 -4.22 -63.49
N GLY A 18 34.53 -3.84 -64.45
CA GLY A 18 34.29 -4.52 -65.69
C GLY A 18 33.02 -5.38 -65.77
N ILE A 19 32.03 -4.96 -66.48
CA ILE A 19 31.78 -5.46 -67.86
C ILE A 19 30.62 -4.63 -68.44
N VAL A 20 30.97 -3.83 -69.47
CA VAL A 20 30.06 -3.25 -70.45
C VAL A 20 29.99 -4.26 -71.56
N CYS A 21 28.80 -4.77 -71.91
CA CYS A 21 28.55 -5.47 -73.18
C CYS A 21 27.28 -4.91 -73.78
N SER A 22 27.50 -4.21 -74.85
CA SER A 22 26.52 -3.67 -75.83
C SER A 22 25.89 -4.80 -76.61
N CYS A 23 24.55 -4.81 -76.80
CA CYS A 23 23.91 -5.40 -77.92
C CYS A 23 22.70 -4.55 -78.34
N LYS A 24 22.82 -4.08 -79.54
CA LYS A 24 21.87 -3.32 -80.38
C LYS A 24 20.98 -4.30 -81.11
N GLY A 25 19.66 -4.07 -81.16
CA GLY A 25 18.82 -4.88 -82.03
C GLY A 25 17.34 -4.72 -81.86
N LYS A 26 16.79 -3.89 -82.75
CA LYS A 26 15.44 -3.93 -83.38
C LYS A 26 14.20 -3.51 -82.61
N GLU A 27 13.67 -2.42 -83.10
CA GLU A 27 12.28 -1.99 -83.01
C GLU A 27 11.32 -3.08 -83.49
N ASP A 28 10.31 -3.39 -82.66
CA ASP A 28 9.00 -3.79 -83.12
C ASP A 28 7.94 -3.06 -82.29
N ASN A 29 7.18 -2.31 -83.10
CA ASN A 29 6.11 -1.42 -82.64
C ASN A 29 4.84 -2.27 -82.62
N GLU A 30 4.46 -2.79 -81.45
CA GLU A 30 3.07 -3.23 -81.21
C GLU A 30 2.77 -3.25 -79.71
N SER A 31 1.56 -2.73 -79.39
CA SER A 31 0.86 -2.77 -78.08
C SER A 31 1.33 -1.82 -76.90
N LYS A 32 1.20 -0.50 -77.20
CA LYS A 32 1.06 0.48 -76.12
C LYS A 32 -0.37 0.57 -75.52
N ALA A 33 -1.28 -0.30 -75.93
CA ALA A 33 -2.66 -0.28 -75.42
C ALA A 33 -2.92 -1.22 -74.22
N ASP A 34 -2.20 -2.34 -74.13
CA ASP A 34 -2.52 -3.35 -73.12
C ASP A 34 -1.82 -3.16 -71.76
N VAL A 35 -0.80 -2.29 -71.67
CA VAL A 35 -0.10 -2.02 -70.37
C VAL A 35 -0.80 -0.95 -69.52
N ALA A 36 -1.70 -0.15 -70.18
CA ALA A 36 -2.49 0.85 -69.44
C ALA A 36 -3.77 0.29 -68.77
N GLU A 37 -4.18 -0.94 -69.16
CA GLU A 37 -5.37 -1.58 -68.57
C GLU A 37 -5.06 -2.55 -67.46
N MET A 38 -3.83 -3.08 -67.35
CA MET A 38 -3.37 -3.89 -66.19
C MET A 38 -2.90 -3.08 -65.02
N ALA A 39 -2.72 -1.78 -65.11
CA ALA A 39 -2.39 -0.89 -64.00
C ALA A 39 -3.63 -0.36 -63.26
N ARG A 40 -4.84 -0.72 -63.67
CA ARG A 40 -6.08 -0.54 -62.91
C ARG A 40 -6.47 -1.83 -62.18
N GLY A 41 -5.47 -2.50 -61.60
CA GLY A 41 -5.75 -3.48 -60.57
C GLY A 41 -6.58 -2.84 -59.47
N ASN A 42 -7.72 -3.45 -59.20
CA ASN A 42 -8.59 -3.14 -58.05
C ASN A 42 -7.72 -2.96 -56.81
N TYR A 43 -7.32 -1.75 -56.52
CA TYR A 43 -6.87 -1.38 -55.21
C TYR A 43 -8.16 -1.38 -54.35
N ASN A 44 -8.57 -2.57 -53.92
CA ASN A 44 -9.45 -2.66 -52.75
C ASN A 44 -8.65 -2.03 -51.63
N ALA A 45 -8.88 -0.75 -51.34
CA ALA A 45 -8.36 -0.12 -50.15
C ALA A 45 -8.82 -1.00 -49.00
N GLU A 46 -7.87 -1.73 -48.38
CA GLU A 46 -8.15 -2.46 -47.17
C GLU A 46 -8.78 -1.44 -46.21
N LYS A 47 -10.07 -1.61 -45.93
CA LYS A 47 -10.76 -0.76 -45.00
C LYS A 47 -10.14 -1.03 -43.61
N ASN A 48 -9.62 0.01 -43.01
CA ASN A 48 -9.12 -0.12 -41.63
C ASN A 48 -10.28 -0.51 -40.72
N ILE A 49 -10.14 -1.63 -40.04
CA ILE A 49 -11.14 -2.10 -39.07
C ILE A 49 -10.96 -1.27 -37.79
N VAL A 50 -12.04 -0.69 -37.28
CA VAL A 50 -12.04 0.19 -36.13
C VAL A 50 -13.18 -0.14 -35.19
N THR A 51 -12.95 0.09 -33.89
CA THR A 51 -14.01 0.06 -32.87
C THR A 51 -14.41 1.49 -32.52
N VAL A 52 -15.69 1.74 -32.39
CA VAL A 52 -16.22 3.05 -32.02
C VAL A 52 -16.96 3.02 -30.68
N ALA A 53 -16.99 4.13 -30.02
CA ALA A 53 -17.84 4.34 -28.84
C ALA A 53 -18.54 5.71 -28.94
N PRO A 54 -19.78 5.83 -28.47
CA PRO A 54 -20.44 7.12 -28.42
C PRO A 54 -19.75 8.04 -27.44
N LEU A 55 -19.63 9.31 -27.79
CA LEU A 55 -19.16 10.35 -26.89
C LEU A 55 -20.31 10.75 -25.97
N GLU A 56 -20.13 10.54 -24.68
CA GLU A 56 -21.17 10.80 -23.69
C GLU A 56 -20.65 11.76 -22.61
N ARG A 57 -21.60 12.52 -22.03
CA ARG A 57 -21.33 13.23 -20.80
C ARG A 57 -21.52 12.28 -19.63
N MET A 58 -20.47 12.07 -18.88
CA MET A 58 -20.49 11.18 -17.73
C MET A 58 -19.71 11.76 -16.56
N VAL A 59 -19.79 11.08 -15.42
CA VAL A 59 -18.98 11.40 -14.24
C VAL A 59 -17.56 10.96 -14.52
N PHE A 60 -16.62 11.91 -14.53
CA PHE A 60 -15.20 11.63 -14.64
C PHE A 60 -14.59 11.48 -13.24
N ASN A 61 -13.93 10.36 -12.98
CA ASN A 61 -13.21 10.15 -11.74
C ASN A 61 -11.75 10.63 -11.90
N LYS A 62 -11.51 11.89 -11.50
CA LYS A 62 -10.15 12.43 -11.43
C LYS A 62 -9.39 11.68 -10.36
N GLN A 63 -8.21 11.17 -10.70
CA GLN A 63 -7.36 10.37 -9.81
C GLN A 63 -6.12 11.16 -9.37
N LEU A 64 -5.86 11.15 -8.08
CA LEU A 64 -4.59 11.53 -7.50
C LEU A 64 -3.88 10.25 -7.06
N VAL A 65 -2.71 9.99 -7.63
CA VAL A 65 -1.92 8.79 -7.34
C VAL A 65 -0.69 9.20 -6.54
N CYS A 66 -0.57 8.64 -5.33
CA CYS A 66 0.55 8.86 -4.42
C CYS A 66 1.24 7.55 -4.07
N ASN A 67 2.47 7.65 -3.62
CA ASN A 67 3.20 6.54 -3.02
C ASN A 67 3.18 6.71 -1.50
N GLY A 68 3.05 5.61 -0.78
CA GLY A 68 3.03 5.62 0.67
C GLY A 68 3.58 4.34 1.27
N LYS A 69 3.52 4.29 2.58
CA LYS A 69 4.00 3.16 3.37
C LYS A 69 2.93 2.69 4.34
N LEU A 70 2.77 1.37 4.44
CA LEU A 70 1.93 0.74 5.45
C LEU A 70 2.66 0.70 6.79
N GLU A 71 1.98 1.10 7.84
CA GLU A 71 2.43 0.98 9.21
C GLU A 71 1.33 0.31 10.03
N ALA A 72 1.69 -0.66 10.86
CA ALA A 72 0.74 -1.26 11.78
C ALA A 72 0.18 -0.21 12.74
N GLN A 73 -1.10 -0.31 13.09
CA GLN A 73 -1.73 0.62 14.03
C GLN A 73 -1.07 0.60 15.39
N SER A 74 -0.67 -0.58 15.85
CA SER A 74 0.06 -0.77 17.10
C SER A 74 1.24 -1.71 16.88
N LYS A 75 2.39 -1.28 17.36
CA LYS A 75 3.63 -2.05 17.31
C LYS A 75 4.37 -1.86 18.61
N VAL A 76 4.71 -2.94 19.28
CA VAL A 76 5.43 -2.89 20.55
C VAL A 76 6.54 -3.92 20.61
N THR A 77 7.67 -3.50 21.14
CA THR A 77 8.72 -4.42 21.51
C THR A 77 8.38 -5.03 22.87
N VAL A 78 8.17 -6.35 22.87
CA VAL A 78 7.82 -7.11 24.07
C VAL A 78 9.10 -7.58 24.73
N GLN A 79 9.26 -7.21 26.01
CA GLN A 79 10.45 -7.53 26.81
C GLN A 79 10.05 -7.96 28.22
N PHE A 80 10.89 -8.77 28.85
CA PHE A 80 10.70 -9.16 30.24
C PHE A 80 10.86 -7.96 31.16
N ALA A 81 9.96 -7.85 32.15
CA ALA A 81 10.05 -6.87 33.23
C ALA A 81 10.93 -7.35 34.37
N ALA A 82 11.02 -8.66 34.59
CA ALA A 82 11.88 -9.29 35.59
C ALA A 82 13.21 -9.71 34.97
N GLN A 83 14.24 -9.82 35.79
CA GLN A 83 15.53 -10.39 35.45
C GLN A 83 15.53 -11.91 35.69
N GLY A 84 16.19 -12.66 34.83
CA GLY A 84 16.30 -14.11 34.93
C GLY A 84 16.71 -14.73 33.61
N THR A 85 16.94 -16.02 33.61
CA THR A 85 17.27 -16.81 32.44
C THR A 85 15.99 -17.28 31.76
N ILE A 86 15.93 -17.22 30.44
CA ILE A 86 14.80 -17.71 29.66
C ILE A 86 14.74 -19.24 29.73
N ALA A 87 13.66 -19.76 30.30
CA ALA A 87 13.44 -21.21 30.39
C ALA A 87 12.80 -21.78 29.13
N GLU A 88 11.84 -21.06 28.56
CA GLU A 88 11.11 -21.50 27.37
C GLU A 88 10.63 -20.31 26.52
N ILE A 89 10.49 -20.57 25.21
CA ILE A 89 9.92 -19.62 24.24
C ILE A 89 8.83 -20.36 23.46
N ASN A 90 7.60 -19.86 23.55
CA ASN A 90 6.39 -20.51 23.03
C ASN A 90 5.89 -19.89 21.73
N VAL A 91 6.69 -19.03 21.09
CA VAL A 91 6.29 -18.31 19.89
C VAL A 91 7.39 -18.30 18.83
N ARG A 92 6.97 -18.12 17.56
CA ARG A 92 7.84 -18.02 16.39
C ARG A 92 7.45 -16.82 15.56
N ASP A 93 8.36 -16.37 14.71
CA ASP A 93 8.07 -15.31 13.74
C ASP A 93 6.88 -15.67 12.84
N GLY A 94 6.00 -14.69 12.61
CA GLY A 94 4.78 -14.85 11.82
C GLY A 94 3.59 -15.47 12.57
N GLN A 95 3.78 -15.97 13.79
CA GLN A 95 2.70 -16.60 14.57
C GLN A 95 1.70 -15.57 15.05
N LYS A 96 0.39 -15.85 14.87
CA LYS A 96 -0.70 -15.09 15.50
C LYS A 96 -0.83 -15.48 16.97
N VAL A 97 -0.95 -14.48 17.85
CA VAL A 97 -1.13 -14.65 19.28
C VAL A 97 -2.30 -13.81 19.78
N GLN A 98 -2.89 -14.25 20.91
CA GLN A 98 -3.99 -13.54 21.56
C GLN A 98 -3.48 -12.72 22.73
N LYS A 99 -4.20 -11.65 23.08
CA LYS A 99 -3.95 -10.85 24.28
C LYS A 99 -3.91 -11.74 25.53
N GLY A 100 -2.85 -11.60 26.33
CA GLY A 100 -2.64 -12.38 27.54
C GLY A 100 -2.00 -13.77 27.33
N GLN A 101 -1.80 -14.22 26.09
CA GLN A 101 -1.08 -15.46 25.78
C GLN A 101 0.37 -15.35 26.24
N VAL A 102 0.90 -16.42 26.87
CA VAL A 102 2.30 -16.49 27.29
C VAL A 102 3.20 -16.72 26.07
N LEU A 103 4.11 -15.79 25.84
CA LEU A 103 5.05 -15.81 24.74
C LEU A 103 6.35 -16.53 25.09
N ALA A 104 6.80 -16.33 26.32
CA ALA A 104 8.00 -16.97 26.89
C ALA A 104 7.95 -16.91 28.42
N SER A 105 8.74 -17.73 29.09
CA SER A 105 8.86 -17.75 30.53
C SER A 105 10.33 -17.73 30.96
N LEU A 106 10.61 -17.00 32.05
CA LEU A 106 11.88 -17.10 32.74
C LEU A 106 11.88 -18.33 33.67
N ASP A 107 13.05 -18.72 34.14
CA ASP A 107 13.19 -19.69 35.22
C ASP A 107 12.49 -19.19 36.48
N LYS A 108 11.54 -19.97 36.99
CA LYS A 108 10.67 -19.64 38.12
C LYS A 108 11.11 -20.26 39.44
N GLU A 109 12.16 -21.03 39.44
CA GLU A 109 12.60 -21.77 40.64
C GLU A 109 12.82 -20.84 41.85
N GLN A 110 13.65 -19.82 41.68
CA GLN A 110 13.93 -18.84 42.74
C GLN A 110 12.72 -17.96 43.08
N PRO A 111 12.01 -17.34 42.11
CA PRO A 111 10.78 -16.60 42.39
C PRO A 111 9.70 -17.43 43.11
N ARG A 112 9.55 -18.71 42.75
CA ARG A 112 8.61 -19.61 43.44
C ARG A 112 8.96 -19.81 44.90
N ARG A 113 10.25 -20.10 45.20
CA ARG A 113 10.70 -20.22 46.59
C ARG A 113 10.50 -18.94 47.41
N GLN A 114 10.76 -17.77 46.80
CA GLN A 114 10.52 -16.48 47.43
C GLN A 114 9.02 -16.25 47.70
N LEU A 115 8.15 -16.63 46.76
CA LEU A 115 6.71 -16.55 46.95
C LEU A 115 6.22 -17.46 48.08
N GLU A 116 6.69 -18.71 48.17
CA GLU A 116 6.38 -19.64 49.24
C GLU A 116 6.83 -19.11 50.59
N GLN A 117 8.04 -18.57 50.70
CA GLN A 117 8.55 -17.96 51.91
C GLN A 117 7.72 -16.73 52.36
N ALA A 118 7.37 -15.84 51.40
CA ALA A 118 6.54 -14.68 51.68
C ALA A 118 5.13 -15.08 52.12
N ARG A 119 4.57 -16.16 51.54
CA ARG A 119 3.28 -16.70 51.96
C ARG A 119 3.30 -17.24 53.39
N LEU A 120 4.31 -18.03 53.74
CA LEU A 120 4.46 -18.52 55.12
C LEU A 120 4.66 -17.37 56.13
N ALA A 121 5.40 -16.33 55.75
CA ALA A 121 5.57 -15.14 56.58
C ALA A 121 4.25 -14.38 56.77
N PHE A 122 3.44 -14.28 55.73
CA PHE A 122 2.12 -13.66 55.76
C PHE A 122 1.16 -14.46 56.65
N ASP A 123 1.08 -15.80 56.51
CA ASP A 123 0.24 -16.68 57.31
C ASP A 123 0.60 -16.54 58.82
N LYS A 124 1.90 -16.49 59.13
CA LYS A 124 2.38 -16.26 60.49
C LYS A 124 1.97 -14.87 61.03
N ALA A 125 2.11 -13.84 60.21
CA ALA A 125 1.71 -12.48 60.62
C ALA A 125 0.19 -12.36 60.79
N GLU A 126 -0.60 -13.09 60.01
CA GLU A 126 -2.06 -13.16 60.13
C GLU A 126 -2.46 -13.85 61.45
N MET A 127 -1.79 -14.95 61.84
CA MET A 127 -1.99 -15.58 63.13
C MET A 127 -1.65 -14.62 64.27
N ASN A 128 -0.50 -13.94 64.26
CA ASN A 128 -0.13 -12.93 65.20
C ASN A 128 -1.14 -11.77 65.28
N LEU A 129 -1.70 -11.39 64.15
CA LEU A 129 -2.76 -10.38 64.10
C LEU A 129 -4.02 -10.88 64.80
N ALA A 130 -4.45 -12.13 64.52
CA ALA A 130 -5.62 -12.73 65.14
C ALA A 130 -5.46 -12.77 66.69
N ASP A 131 -4.32 -13.24 67.19
CA ASP A 131 -4.03 -13.29 68.60
C ASP A 131 -4.06 -11.87 69.18
N ARG A 132 -3.45 -10.89 68.57
CA ARG A 132 -3.40 -9.54 69.08
C ARG A 132 -4.77 -8.85 69.06
N LEU A 133 -5.64 -9.16 68.09
CA LEU A 133 -7.01 -8.68 68.07
C LEU A 133 -7.83 -9.22 69.24
N LEU A 134 -7.65 -10.49 69.59
CA LEU A 134 -8.30 -11.09 70.79
C LEU A 134 -7.93 -10.37 72.04
N ASP A 135 -6.68 -9.92 72.25
CA ASP A 135 -6.25 -9.10 73.37
C ASP A 135 -7.08 -7.81 73.56
N TYR A 136 -7.60 -7.28 72.46
CA TYR A 136 -8.44 -6.09 72.45
C TYR A 136 -9.95 -6.38 72.34
N GLY A 137 -10.34 -7.65 72.40
CA GLY A 137 -11.75 -8.10 72.34
C GLY A 137 -12.35 -8.09 70.97
N TYR A 138 -11.52 -8.12 69.90
CA TYR A 138 -11.94 -8.18 68.50
C TYR A 138 -11.54 -9.51 67.87
N THR A 139 -12.21 -9.87 66.81
CA THR A 139 -11.83 -10.98 65.95
C THR A 139 -11.45 -10.47 64.52
N LEU A 140 -10.90 -11.33 63.67
CA LEU A 140 -10.60 -10.98 62.25
C LEU A 140 -11.86 -10.54 61.51
N ALA A 141 -13.06 -11.03 61.88
CA ALA A 141 -14.31 -10.63 61.30
C ALA A 141 -14.75 -9.20 61.71
N ASP A 142 -14.30 -8.73 62.88
CA ASP A 142 -14.72 -7.46 63.48
C ASP A 142 -13.85 -6.27 63.02
N THR A 143 -12.94 -6.49 62.06
CA THR A 143 -11.95 -5.48 61.65
C THR A 143 -12.54 -4.18 61.10
N ALA A 144 -13.81 -4.19 60.69
CA ALA A 144 -14.52 -2.98 60.24
C ALA A 144 -14.95 -2.07 61.39
N SER A 145 -15.18 -2.63 62.61
CA SER A 145 -15.62 -1.89 63.81
C SER A 145 -14.49 -1.28 64.62
N ILE A 146 -13.24 -1.66 64.36
CA ILE A 146 -12.06 -1.17 65.06
C ILE A 146 -11.77 0.27 64.68
N PRO A 147 -11.56 1.20 65.64
CA PRO A 147 -11.13 2.56 65.33
C PRO A 147 -9.85 2.58 64.48
N ALA A 148 -9.81 3.46 63.44
CA ALA A 148 -8.75 3.44 62.43
C ALA A 148 -7.33 3.55 62.99
N GLU A 149 -7.12 4.37 64.01
CA GLU A 149 -5.82 4.54 64.68
C GLU A 149 -5.41 3.27 65.41
N GLN A 150 -6.32 2.68 66.18
CA GLN A 150 -6.06 1.41 66.91
C GLN A 150 -5.75 0.26 65.97
N LYS A 151 -6.53 0.14 64.89
CA LYS A 151 -6.31 -0.83 63.83
C LYS A 151 -4.94 -0.67 63.19
N ARG A 152 -4.53 0.55 62.87
CA ARG A 152 -3.22 0.84 62.28
C ARG A 152 -2.08 0.41 63.20
N VAL A 153 -2.17 0.73 64.49
CA VAL A 153 -1.16 0.34 65.49
C VAL A 153 -1.04 -1.19 65.66
N ILE A 154 -2.18 -1.89 65.73
CA ILE A 154 -2.20 -3.35 65.78
C ILE A 154 -1.57 -3.96 64.50
N TYR A 155 -1.93 -3.49 63.34
CA TYR A 155 -1.43 -3.99 62.03
C TYR A 155 0.08 -3.77 61.85
N ILE A 156 0.61 -2.66 62.34
CA ILE A 156 2.05 -2.38 62.30
C ILE A 156 2.79 -3.28 63.31
N ASN A 157 2.32 -3.34 64.55
CA ASN A 157 3.00 -4.09 65.62
C ASN A 157 3.03 -5.59 65.41
N THR A 158 2.07 -6.15 64.70
CA THR A 158 2.03 -7.56 64.33
C THR A 158 2.83 -7.90 63.05
N GLY A 159 3.37 -6.88 62.32
CA GLY A 159 4.08 -7.07 61.07
C GLY A 159 3.18 -7.48 59.89
N PHE A 160 1.84 -7.43 60.09
CA PHE A 160 0.88 -7.88 59.07
C PHE A 160 0.97 -7.06 57.77
N LEU A 161 1.14 -5.73 57.87
CA LEU A 161 1.25 -4.88 56.70
C LEU A 161 2.51 -5.19 55.89
N ASP A 162 3.63 -5.37 56.55
CA ASP A 162 4.91 -5.68 55.93
C ASP A 162 4.87 -7.06 55.23
N ALA A 163 4.35 -8.06 55.93
CA ALA A 163 4.20 -9.41 55.38
C ALA A 163 3.25 -9.43 54.16
N ARG A 164 2.14 -8.69 54.23
CA ARG A 164 1.20 -8.52 53.08
C ARG A 164 1.86 -7.85 51.87
N MET A 165 2.64 -6.81 52.13
CA MET A 165 3.39 -6.14 51.04
C MET A 165 4.46 -7.04 50.46
N ALA A 166 5.18 -7.79 51.29
CA ALA A 166 6.19 -8.76 50.85
C ALA A 166 5.56 -9.86 49.97
N LEU A 167 4.41 -10.42 50.40
CA LEU A 167 3.66 -11.40 49.63
C LEU A 167 3.22 -10.83 48.28
N ALA A 168 2.61 -9.64 48.26
CA ALA A 168 2.17 -8.99 47.00
C ALA A 168 3.33 -8.71 46.02
N ASN A 169 4.50 -8.35 46.56
CA ASN A 169 5.69 -8.15 45.73
C ASN A 169 6.22 -9.48 45.18
N ALA A 170 6.29 -10.54 46.00
CA ALA A 170 6.71 -11.87 45.56
C ALA A 170 5.76 -12.44 44.47
N GLU A 171 4.44 -12.27 44.64
CA GLU A 171 3.45 -12.65 43.63
C GLU A 171 3.64 -11.89 42.30
N ARG A 172 3.90 -10.58 42.40
CA ARG A 172 4.16 -9.76 41.23
C ARG A 172 5.40 -10.23 40.49
N THR A 173 6.51 -10.46 41.20
CA THR A 173 7.76 -10.96 40.64
C THR A 173 7.55 -12.32 39.98
N PHE A 174 6.84 -13.23 40.61
CA PHE A 174 6.53 -14.55 40.05
C PHE A 174 5.68 -14.44 38.75
N LYS A 175 4.66 -13.56 38.75
CA LYS A 175 3.82 -13.31 37.56
C LYS A 175 4.61 -12.65 36.44
N GLN A 176 5.60 -11.81 36.75
CA GLN A 176 6.46 -11.14 35.76
C GLN A 176 7.48 -12.08 35.09
N CYS A 177 7.67 -13.29 35.61
CA CYS A 177 8.44 -14.32 34.94
C CYS A 177 7.76 -14.80 33.65
N ASP A 178 6.43 -14.66 33.51
CA ASP A 178 5.70 -14.95 32.31
C ASP A 178 5.55 -13.69 31.47
N LEU A 179 6.15 -13.72 30.28
CA LEU A 179 5.99 -12.66 29.29
C LEU A 179 4.72 -12.90 28.49
N LYS A 180 3.75 -12.00 28.64
CA LYS A 180 2.43 -12.11 27.99
C LYS A 180 2.24 -11.06 26.91
N ALA A 181 1.48 -11.44 25.88
CA ALA A 181 1.10 -10.52 24.80
C ALA A 181 0.19 -9.39 25.34
N PRO A 182 0.55 -8.11 25.16
CA PRO A 182 -0.27 -6.98 25.60
C PRO A 182 -1.55 -6.79 24.79
N PHE A 183 -1.55 -7.21 23.52
CA PHE A 183 -2.70 -7.24 22.62
C PHE A 183 -2.58 -8.43 21.65
N SER A 184 -3.65 -8.72 20.89
CA SER A 184 -3.66 -9.77 19.88
C SER A 184 -3.01 -9.26 18.59
N GLY A 185 -2.17 -10.10 17.94
CA GLY A 185 -1.46 -9.69 16.71
C GLY A 185 -0.50 -10.76 16.23
N LYS A 186 0.41 -10.38 15.34
CA LYS A 186 1.48 -11.25 14.81
C LYS A 186 2.82 -10.96 15.48
N VAL A 187 3.53 -12.02 15.79
CA VAL A 187 4.89 -11.97 16.33
C VAL A 187 5.90 -11.75 15.20
N ALA A 188 6.83 -10.83 15.40
CA ALA A 188 7.92 -10.56 14.47
C ALA A 188 9.24 -10.38 15.21
N SER A 189 10.35 -10.71 14.56
CA SER A 189 11.72 -10.47 15.06
C SER A 189 11.96 -11.09 16.44
N VAL A 190 11.73 -12.38 16.59
CA VAL A 190 12.07 -13.12 17.81
C VAL A 190 13.59 -13.15 17.95
N LYS A 191 14.11 -12.53 19.03
CA LYS A 191 15.56 -12.37 19.28
C LYS A 191 16.06 -13.20 20.47
N GLY A 192 15.18 -13.51 21.43
CA GLY A 192 15.55 -14.28 22.64
C GLY A 192 15.86 -15.73 22.32
N ARG A 193 16.77 -16.34 23.11
CA ARG A 193 17.07 -17.77 23.05
C ARG A 193 16.93 -18.36 24.45
N VAL A 194 16.55 -19.64 24.51
CA VAL A 194 16.52 -20.41 25.76
C VAL A 194 17.91 -20.43 26.37
N HIS A 195 18.01 -20.29 27.68
CA HIS A 195 19.22 -20.18 28.48
C HIS A 195 19.99 -18.87 28.37
N GLU A 196 19.49 -17.87 27.64
CA GLU A 196 20.00 -16.51 27.68
C GLU A 196 19.27 -15.68 28.76
N ASN A 197 19.89 -14.59 29.20
CA ASN A 197 19.24 -13.65 30.10
C ASN A 197 18.02 -13.00 29.45
N GLY A 198 16.94 -12.89 30.18
CA GLY A 198 15.72 -12.24 29.76
C GLY A 198 15.95 -10.76 29.42
N GLY A 199 15.46 -10.36 28.27
CA GLY A 199 15.53 -9.00 27.76
C GLY A 199 14.41 -8.78 26.75
N GLN A 200 14.72 -8.13 25.62
CA GLN A 200 13.82 -8.01 24.49
C GLN A 200 13.60 -9.37 23.84
N LEU A 201 12.35 -9.85 23.82
CA LEU A 201 12.00 -11.13 23.20
C LEU A 201 11.65 -10.99 21.71
N CYS A 202 10.66 -10.15 21.39
CA CYS A 202 10.11 -10.04 20.04
C CYS A 202 9.42 -8.69 19.84
N THR A 203 8.98 -8.46 18.62
CA THR A 203 8.07 -7.37 18.31
C THR A 203 6.67 -7.94 18.07
N LEU A 204 5.66 -7.38 18.71
CA LEU A 204 4.26 -7.71 18.47
C LEU A 204 3.63 -6.62 17.60
N ILE A 205 2.95 -7.04 16.53
CA ILE A 205 2.36 -6.17 15.52
C ILE A 205 0.86 -6.45 15.48
N ASP A 206 0.06 -5.41 15.66
CA ASP A 206 -1.39 -5.47 15.46
C ASP A 206 -1.68 -5.46 13.95
N ASP A 207 -2.10 -6.61 13.41
CA ASP A 207 -2.42 -6.81 12.00
C ASP A 207 -3.91 -6.60 11.69
N SER A 208 -4.71 -6.10 12.63
CA SER A 208 -6.14 -5.86 12.42
C SER A 208 -6.42 -4.68 11.50
N ARG A 209 -5.57 -3.67 11.54
CA ARG A 209 -5.65 -2.45 10.73
C ARG A 209 -4.25 -1.90 10.46
N TYR A 210 -4.11 -1.25 9.31
CA TYR A 210 -2.88 -0.54 8.96
C TYR A 210 -3.16 0.94 8.72
N LEU A 211 -2.21 1.76 9.10
CA LEU A 211 -2.13 3.17 8.73
C LEU A 211 -1.29 3.27 7.46
N VAL A 212 -1.75 4.05 6.52
CA VAL A 212 -1.04 4.36 5.28
C VAL A 212 -0.60 5.79 5.35
N ARG A 213 0.71 6.02 5.42
CA ARG A 213 1.27 7.38 5.40
C ARG A 213 1.76 7.71 4.01
N PHE A 214 1.33 8.84 3.50
CA PHE A 214 1.71 9.35 2.20
C PHE A 214 1.71 10.87 2.19
N ASN A 215 2.37 11.46 1.20
CA ASN A 215 2.45 12.90 1.05
C ASN A 215 1.69 13.35 -0.20
N VAL A 216 1.06 14.51 -0.10
CA VAL A 216 0.33 15.19 -1.16
C VAL A 216 0.94 16.58 -1.35
N LEU A 217 1.05 17.06 -2.58
CA LEU A 217 1.53 18.41 -2.86
C LEU A 217 0.52 19.46 -2.36
N GLU A 218 1.02 20.62 -1.92
CA GLU A 218 0.18 21.74 -1.47
C GLU A 218 -0.85 22.15 -2.54
N THR A 219 -0.46 22.10 -3.82
CA THR A 219 -1.36 22.40 -4.95
C THR A 219 -2.52 21.42 -5.08
N GLU A 220 -2.36 20.21 -4.55
CA GLU A 220 -3.35 19.13 -4.59
C GLU A 220 -4.15 19.00 -3.29
N TYR A 221 -3.83 19.79 -2.27
CA TYR A 221 -4.47 19.72 -0.95
C TYR A 221 -6.00 19.77 -1.02
N LYS A 222 -6.56 20.62 -1.90
CA LYS A 222 -8.01 20.76 -2.07
C LYS A 222 -8.69 19.48 -2.57
N PHE A 223 -7.91 18.56 -3.10
CA PHE A 223 -8.38 17.29 -3.65
C PHE A 223 -8.60 16.23 -2.57
N VAL A 224 -7.97 16.37 -1.40
CA VAL A 224 -8.01 15.40 -0.31
C VAL A 224 -8.81 15.92 0.87
N LYS A 225 -9.73 15.08 1.37
CA LYS A 225 -10.59 15.39 2.53
C LYS A 225 -10.57 14.26 3.53
N VAL A 226 -10.67 14.61 4.82
CA VAL A 226 -10.85 13.60 5.89
C VAL A 226 -12.15 12.83 5.65
N GLY A 227 -12.11 11.51 5.81
CA GLY A 227 -13.21 10.59 5.52
C GLY A 227 -13.35 10.18 4.06
N GLN A 228 -12.56 10.76 3.14
CA GLN A 228 -12.58 10.38 1.73
C GLN A 228 -12.04 8.96 1.53
N GLN A 229 -12.68 8.20 0.65
CA GLN A 229 -12.23 6.85 0.29
C GLN A 229 -10.91 6.90 -0.46
N VAL A 230 -10.04 5.96 -0.15
CA VAL A 230 -8.77 5.72 -0.84
C VAL A 230 -8.66 4.25 -1.25
N LEU A 231 -8.06 4.02 -2.41
CA LEU A 231 -7.70 2.69 -2.88
C LEU A 231 -6.21 2.50 -2.66
N VAL A 232 -5.85 1.43 -1.98
CA VAL A 232 -4.45 1.14 -1.62
C VAL A 232 -4.04 -0.19 -2.20
N SER A 233 -3.01 -0.18 -3.05
CA SER A 233 -2.49 -1.39 -3.70
C SER A 233 -1.01 -1.57 -3.36
N PRO A 234 -0.59 -2.74 -2.84
CA PRO A 234 0.81 -3.05 -2.64
C PRO A 234 1.57 -3.06 -3.97
N PHE A 235 2.83 -2.60 -3.99
CA PHE A 235 3.65 -2.69 -5.21
C PHE A 235 3.99 -4.11 -5.61
N VAL A 236 3.98 -5.04 -4.65
CA VAL A 236 4.27 -6.47 -4.88
C VAL A 236 3.16 -7.14 -5.67
N ASP A 237 1.92 -6.70 -5.44
CA ASP A 237 0.73 -7.25 -6.09
C ASP A 237 -0.28 -6.11 -6.32
N SER A 238 -0.30 -5.59 -7.55
CA SER A 238 -1.17 -4.48 -7.94
C SER A 238 -2.64 -4.86 -8.08
N ASP A 239 -2.95 -6.15 -8.18
CA ASP A 239 -4.32 -6.65 -8.33
C ASP A 239 -5.06 -6.65 -6.99
N VAL A 240 -4.30 -6.67 -5.89
CA VAL A 240 -4.85 -6.50 -4.55
C VAL A 240 -5.17 -5.03 -4.30
N VAL A 241 -6.45 -4.71 -4.14
CA VAL A 241 -6.94 -3.37 -3.84
C VAL A 241 -7.64 -3.35 -2.49
N LEU A 242 -7.02 -2.68 -1.52
CA LEU A 242 -7.60 -2.44 -0.20
C LEU A 242 -8.34 -1.11 -0.21
N LYS A 243 -9.60 -1.12 0.21
CA LYS A 243 -10.40 0.11 0.39
C LYS A 243 -10.17 0.65 1.79
N GLY A 244 -9.77 1.93 1.85
CA GLY A 244 -9.53 2.64 3.10
C GLY A 244 -10.15 4.02 3.07
N TYR A 245 -9.87 4.79 4.13
CA TYR A 245 -10.38 6.16 4.28
C TYR A 245 -9.28 7.06 4.83
N VAL A 246 -9.24 8.30 4.38
CA VAL A 246 -8.37 9.34 4.94
C VAL A 246 -8.76 9.57 6.40
N LEU A 247 -7.83 9.30 7.31
CA LEU A 247 -8.04 9.45 8.75
C LEU A 247 -7.71 10.88 9.20
N SER A 248 -6.59 11.42 8.72
CA SER A 248 -6.12 12.76 9.10
C SER A 248 -5.23 13.36 8.03
N ILE A 249 -5.19 14.69 8.01
CA ILE A 249 -4.32 15.51 7.18
C ILE A 249 -3.51 16.39 8.12
N ASN A 250 -2.20 16.39 7.99
CA ASN A 250 -1.33 17.24 8.81
C ASN A 250 -1.59 18.73 8.43
N PRO A 251 -1.82 19.62 9.39
CA PRO A 251 -2.04 21.05 9.11
C PRO A 251 -0.77 21.83 8.76
N THR A 252 0.37 21.15 8.57
CA THR A 252 1.66 21.78 8.22
C THR A 252 2.12 21.33 6.86
N VAL A 253 2.72 22.25 6.11
CA VAL A 253 3.44 21.97 4.86
C VAL A 253 4.92 21.83 5.19
N ASP A 254 5.56 20.80 4.67
CA ASP A 254 6.99 20.58 4.87
C ASP A 254 7.85 21.48 3.95
N GLN A 255 9.18 21.37 4.09
CA GLN A 255 10.13 22.16 3.30
C GLN A 255 10.10 21.86 1.79
N ASN A 256 9.49 20.74 1.40
CA ASN A 256 9.34 20.32 0.00
C ASN A 256 7.96 20.70 -0.58
N GLY A 257 7.15 21.47 0.15
CA GLY A 257 5.79 21.81 -0.27
C GLY A 257 4.82 20.63 -0.19
N GLN A 258 5.07 19.67 0.71
CA GLN A 258 4.25 18.48 0.87
C GLN A 258 3.48 18.49 2.19
N ILE A 259 2.30 17.92 2.16
CA ILE A 259 1.40 17.74 3.30
C ILE A 259 1.28 16.25 3.59
N ALA A 260 1.61 15.86 4.82
CA ALA A 260 1.50 14.47 5.24
C ALA A 260 0.03 14.10 5.48
N VAL A 261 -0.40 13.02 4.87
CA VAL A 261 -1.76 12.47 4.99
C VAL A 261 -1.65 11.06 5.54
N THR A 262 -2.57 10.72 6.44
CA THR A 262 -2.70 9.37 6.98
C THR A 262 -4.07 8.82 6.61
N ALA A 263 -4.09 7.67 5.96
CA ALA A 263 -5.29 6.88 5.73
C ALA A 263 -5.27 5.60 6.56
N GLN A 264 -6.42 4.98 6.74
CA GLN A 264 -6.57 3.70 7.42
C GLN A 264 -7.16 2.68 6.46
N VAL A 265 -6.57 1.46 6.46
CA VAL A 265 -7.06 0.31 5.71
C VAL A 265 -7.27 -0.89 6.64
N PRO A 266 -8.19 -1.79 6.34
CA PRO A 266 -8.35 -3.03 7.08
C PRO A 266 -7.10 -3.91 6.94
N GLY A 267 -6.85 -4.73 7.95
CA GLY A 267 -5.82 -5.76 7.90
C GLY A 267 -6.14 -6.83 6.85
N SER A 268 -5.10 -7.37 6.26
CA SER A 268 -5.17 -8.48 5.30
C SER A 268 -3.91 -9.33 5.45
N ASP A 269 -4.03 -10.63 5.16
CA ASP A 269 -2.86 -11.54 5.22
C ASP A 269 -1.83 -11.26 4.10
N VAL A 270 -2.22 -10.48 3.07
CA VAL A 270 -1.35 -10.10 1.94
C VAL A 270 -0.44 -8.92 2.28
N VAL A 271 -0.78 -8.11 3.28
CA VAL A 271 -0.04 -6.90 3.62
C VAL A 271 0.74 -7.05 4.93
N MET A 272 1.89 -6.40 4.99
CA MET A 272 2.77 -6.41 6.16
C MET A 272 3.19 -5.00 6.56
N ASP A 273 3.56 -4.85 7.83
CA ASP A 273 4.15 -3.62 8.35
C ASP A 273 5.42 -3.24 7.55
N GLY A 274 5.46 -2.01 7.10
CA GLY A 274 6.58 -1.46 6.34
C GLY A 274 6.50 -1.62 4.82
N MET A 275 5.44 -2.24 4.27
CA MET A 275 5.26 -2.36 2.82
C MET A 275 5.03 -1.00 2.15
N ASN A 276 5.63 -0.84 0.98
CA ASN A 276 5.33 0.30 0.11
C ASN A 276 4.08 0.02 -0.71
N VAL A 277 3.24 1.05 -0.84
CA VAL A 277 1.94 0.96 -1.50
C VAL A 277 1.70 2.14 -2.42
N ARG A 278 0.87 1.92 -3.43
CA ARG A 278 0.27 2.96 -4.26
C ARG A 278 -1.08 3.33 -3.67
N ILE A 279 -1.33 4.61 -3.52
CA ILE A 279 -2.59 5.16 -3.04
C ILE A 279 -3.26 5.89 -4.20
N THR A 280 -4.50 5.55 -4.49
CA THR A 280 -5.32 6.25 -5.48
C THR A 280 -6.49 6.89 -4.76
N ILE A 281 -6.59 8.20 -4.89
CA ILE A 281 -7.69 9.01 -4.35
C ILE A 281 -8.51 9.49 -5.53
N GLU A 282 -9.82 9.23 -5.52
CA GLU A 282 -10.72 9.59 -6.59
C GLU A 282 -11.63 10.73 -6.18
N ASN A 283 -11.85 11.65 -7.12
CA ASN A 283 -12.82 12.74 -6.98
C ASN A 283 -13.71 12.78 -8.22
N SER A 284 -14.99 12.56 -8.03
CA SER A 284 -15.95 12.50 -9.12
C SER A 284 -16.33 13.91 -9.55
N ILE A 285 -16.12 14.21 -10.83
CA ILE A 285 -16.49 15.47 -11.47
C ILE A 285 -17.62 15.14 -12.46
N PRO A 286 -18.85 15.62 -12.21
CA PRO A 286 -19.98 15.32 -13.08
C PRO A 286 -19.90 16.10 -14.40
N ASP A 287 -20.71 15.68 -15.36
CA ASP A 287 -21.00 16.39 -16.62
C ASP A 287 -19.76 16.69 -17.47
N GLN A 288 -18.86 15.70 -17.64
CA GLN A 288 -17.68 15.83 -18.48
C GLN A 288 -17.83 15.02 -19.77
N LEU A 289 -17.34 15.55 -20.91
CA LEU A 289 -17.20 14.77 -22.14
C LEU A 289 -15.99 13.85 -21.96
N VAL A 290 -16.26 12.56 -21.89
CA VAL A 290 -15.23 11.54 -21.58
C VAL A 290 -15.02 10.60 -22.73
N VAL A 291 -13.76 10.35 -23.08
CA VAL A 291 -13.35 9.36 -24.08
C VAL A 291 -12.37 8.35 -23.46
N ALA A 292 -12.32 7.16 -24.05
CA ALA A 292 -11.28 6.21 -23.71
C ALA A 292 -9.89 6.82 -24.01
N LYS A 293 -8.91 6.53 -23.18
CA LYS A 293 -7.54 7.05 -23.36
C LYS A 293 -6.95 6.64 -24.72
N SER A 294 -7.30 5.46 -25.22
CA SER A 294 -6.89 4.95 -26.51
C SER A 294 -7.48 5.72 -27.71
N ALA A 295 -8.56 6.48 -27.51
CA ALA A 295 -9.19 7.25 -28.58
C ALA A 295 -8.41 8.51 -28.97
N VAL A 296 -7.58 9.04 -28.06
CA VAL A 296 -6.79 10.25 -28.28
C VAL A 296 -5.38 9.84 -28.71
N VAL A 297 -4.94 10.38 -29.83
CA VAL A 297 -3.60 10.20 -30.39
C VAL A 297 -2.90 11.55 -30.53
N ILE A 298 -1.57 11.57 -30.39
CA ILE A 298 -0.79 12.78 -30.59
C ILE A 298 -0.34 12.83 -32.04
N ARG A 299 -0.71 13.89 -32.77
CA ARG A 299 -0.29 14.17 -34.14
C ARG A 299 0.18 15.62 -34.23
N ASP A 300 1.31 15.85 -34.86
CA ASP A 300 1.89 17.18 -35.04
C ASP A 300 1.97 17.97 -33.72
N ASN A 301 2.29 17.26 -32.63
CA ASN A 301 2.36 17.79 -31.27
C ASN A 301 1.02 18.33 -30.73
N MET A 302 -0.09 17.79 -31.23
CA MET A 302 -1.46 18.12 -30.80
C MET A 302 -2.27 16.85 -30.51
N ASP A 303 -3.21 16.99 -29.58
CA ASP A 303 -4.15 15.92 -29.27
C ASP A 303 -5.26 15.86 -30.32
N VAL A 304 -5.48 14.67 -30.87
CA VAL A 304 -6.44 14.40 -31.93
C VAL A 304 -7.24 13.17 -31.59
N LEU A 305 -8.52 13.20 -31.87
CA LEU A 305 -9.36 12.01 -31.93
C LEU A 305 -10.00 11.91 -33.33
N PHE A 306 -10.42 10.71 -33.70
CA PHE A 306 -11.13 10.47 -34.94
C PHE A 306 -12.62 10.24 -34.67
N ARG A 307 -13.49 11.04 -35.30
CA ARG A 307 -14.93 10.77 -35.35
C ARG A 307 -15.23 9.84 -36.51
N PHE A 308 -16.17 8.96 -36.30
CA PHE A 308 -16.68 8.09 -37.37
C PHE A 308 -17.91 8.76 -38.02
N GLU A 309 -17.82 9.16 -39.26
CA GLU A 309 -18.91 9.74 -40.03
C GLU A 309 -18.97 9.06 -41.42
N ASP A 310 -20.12 8.51 -41.78
CA ASP A 310 -20.41 7.92 -43.09
C ASP A 310 -19.34 6.94 -43.64
N GLY A 311 -18.76 6.12 -42.72
CA GLY A 311 -17.72 5.15 -43.09
C GLY A 311 -16.32 5.74 -43.23
N GLN A 312 -16.11 6.96 -42.79
CA GLN A 312 -14.82 7.67 -42.81
C GLN A 312 -14.39 8.09 -41.41
N ALA A 313 -13.09 8.19 -41.21
CA ALA A 313 -12.47 8.74 -40.01
C ALA A 313 -12.25 10.24 -40.19
N VAL A 314 -12.98 11.06 -39.45
CA VAL A 314 -12.87 12.52 -39.48
C VAL A 314 -11.92 12.98 -38.37
N TRP A 315 -10.83 13.61 -38.78
CA TRP A 315 -9.81 14.15 -37.86
C TRP A 315 -10.38 15.32 -37.06
N THR A 316 -10.34 15.21 -35.74
CA THR A 316 -10.89 16.23 -34.85
C THR A 316 -9.86 16.60 -33.79
N TYR A 317 -9.42 17.86 -33.79
CA TYR A 317 -8.51 18.41 -32.78
C TYR A 317 -9.23 18.60 -31.47
N VAL A 318 -8.63 18.16 -30.38
CA VAL A 318 -9.18 18.29 -29.03
C VAL A 318 -8.15 18.84 -28.06
N ASN A 319 -8.64 19.43 -26.96
CA ASN A 319 -7.83 19.76 -25.80
C ASN A 319 -8.16 18.75 -24.71
N VAL A 320 -7.14 18.05 -24.20
CA VAL A 320 -7.28 17.14 -23.05
C VAL A 320 -7.21 17.98 -21.78
N LEU A 321 -8.35 18.15 -21.10
CA LEU A 321 -8.44 18.91 -19.87
C LEU A 321 -7.97 18.14 -18.65
N MET A 322 -8.33 16.86 -18.58
CA MET A 322 -8.02 15.98 -17.46
C MET A 322 -7.82 14.55 -17.97
N SER A 323 -7.00 13.78 -17.23
CA SER A 323 -6.72 12.38 -17.53
C SER A 323 -6.74 11.54 -16.26
N ASN A 324 -7.20 10.30 -16.39
CA ASN A 324 -6.97 9.27 -15.40
C ASN A 324 -6.29 8.05 -16.04
N THR A 325 -6.29 6.90 -15.42
CA THR A 325 -5.63 5.68 -15.92
C THR A 325 -6.21 5.19 -17.24
N THR A 326 -7.51 5.37 -17.49
CA THR A 326 -8.26 4.76 -18.61
C THR A 326 -8.95 5.75 -19.53
N GLN A 327 -9.14 7.00 -19.10
CA GLN A 327 -10.00 7.97 -19.77
C GLN A 327 -9.37 9.35 -19.82
N HIS A 328 -9.81 10.15 -20.81
CA HIS A 328 -9.55 11.58 -20.93
C HIS A 328 -10.87 12.36 -20.90
N VAL A 329 -10.85 13.53 -20.28
CA VAL A 329 -11.84 14.55 -20.47
C VAL A 329 -11.39 15.45 -21.62
N VAL A 330 -12.22 15.61 -22.64
CA VAL A 330 -11.87 16.35 -23.84
C VAL A 330 -12.85 17.49 -24.12
N GLU A 331 -12.36 18.53 -24.75
CA GLU A 331 -13.16 19.56 -25.38
C GLU A 331 -12.68 19.83 -26.81
N PRO A 332 -13.56 20.28 -27.71
CA PRO A 332 -13.14 20.62 -29.07
C PRO A 332 -12.16 21.80 -29.08
N ASN A 333 -11.08 21.69 -29.88
CA ASN A 333 -10.15 22.79 -30.05
C ASN A 333 -10.76 23.81 -31.06
N LYS A 334 -11.41 24.85 -30.50
CA LYS A 334 -12.11 25.89 -31.26
C LYS A 334 -11.18 26.73 -32.12
N ASP A 335 -9.92 26.89 -31.73
CA ASP A 335 -8.92 27.66 -32.49
C ASP A 335 -8.58 26.98 -33.81
N ARG A 336 -8.84 25.67 -33.90
CA ARG A 336 -8.67 24.85 -35.11
C ARG A 336 -9.99 24.56 -35.81
N GLY A 337 -11.08 25.21 -35.39
CA GLY A 337 -12.40 25.01 -35.97
C GLY A 337 -13.00 23.62 -35.72
N ALA A 338 -12.51 22.92 -34.73
CA ALA A 338 -13.02 21.59 -34.37
C ALA A 338 -14.41 21.68 -33.72
N GLU A 339 -15.30 20.78 -34.11
CA GLU A 339 -16.60 20.57 -33.48
C GLU A 339 -16.64 19.16 -32.88
N LEU A 340 -17.20 19.05 -31.70
CA LEU A 340 -17.38 17.79 -30.97
C LEU A 340 -18.66 17.89 -30.15
N LYS A 341 -19.59 16.97 -30.38
CA LYS A 341 -20.91 16.96 -29.74
C LYS A 341 -21.17 15.65 -29.03
N GLU A 342 -22.00 15.73 -28.01
CA GLU A 342 -22.52 14.52 -27.36
C GLU A 342 -23.28 13.66 -28.38
N GLY A 343 -23.00 12.35 -28.41
CA GLY A 343 -23.56 11.42 -29.36
C GLY A 343 -22.64 11.13 -30.56
N ASP A 344 -21.58 11.93 -30.80
CA ASP A 344 -20.60 11.64 -31.84
C ASP A 344 -19.96 10.28 -31.60
N LEU A 345 -19.81 9.48 -32.67
CA LEU A 345 -19.11 8.20 -32.61
C LEU A 345 -17.60 8.44 -32.69
N VAL A 346 -16.87 8.09 -31.65
CA VAL A 346 -15.42 8.26 -31.56
C VAL A 346 -14.72 6.92 -31.73
N ILE A 347 -13.71 6.90 -32.61
CA ILE A 347 -12.90 5.69 -32.86
C ILE A 347 -11.97 5.48 -31.64
N THR A 348 -12.09 4.32 -30.99
CA THR A 348 -11.35 3.98 -29.78
C THR A 348 -10.16 3.06 -30.03
N THR A 349 -10.22 2.25 -31.10
CA THR A 349 -9.13 1.36 -31.50
C THR A 349 -8.95 1.39 -33.04
N GLY A 350 -7.77 0.99 -33.52
CA GLY A 350 -7.45 1.06 -34.96
C GLY A 350 -7.06 2.45 -35.49
N ASN A 351 -6.95 3.44 -34.56
CA ASN A 351 -6.75 4.87 -34.91
C ASN A 351 -5.28 5.28 -35.16
N LEU A 352 -4.29 4.44 -34.84
CA LEU A 352 -2.88 4.81 -34.88
C LEU A 352 -2.37 5.13 -36.30
N ASN A 353 -2.94 4.51 -37.35
CA ASN A 353 -2.52 4.67 -38.74
C ASN A 353 -3.55 5.40 -39.62
N LEU A 354 -4.60 5.95 -39.00
CA LEU A 354 -5.62 6.67 -39.73
C LEU A 354 -5.15 8.08 -40.14
N GLY A 355 -5.49 8.47 -41.37
CA GLY A 355 -5.44 9.84 -41.85
C GLY A 355 -6.85 10.45 -41.90
N ASP A 356 -6.93 11.76 -42.07
CA ASP A 356 -8.20 12.44 -42.30
C ASP A 356 -8.92 11.92 -43.54
N GLY A 357 -10.21 11.62 -43.43
CA GLY A 357 -11.02 11.04 -44.48
C GLY A 357 -10.74 9.57 -44.81
N ALA A 358 -9.91 8.86 -44.02
CA ALA A 358 -9.60 7.46 -44.26
C ALA A 358 -10.87 6.60 -44.22
N GLN A 359 -11.02 5.67 -45.18
CA GLN A 359 -12.12 4.70 -45.20
C GLN A 359 -11.93 3.68 -44.07
N VAL A 360 -12.95 3.51 -43.26
CA VAL A 360 -12.96 2.60 -42.11
C VAL A 360 -14.18 1.69 -42.13
N ALA A 361 -14.05 0.52 -41.54
CA ALA A 361 -15.14 -0.41 -41.33
C ALA A 361 -15.25 -0.70 -39.84
N LEU A 362 -16.47 -0.81 -39.32
CA LEU A 362 -16.73 -1.21 -37.98
C LEU A 362 -16.43 -2.70 -37.81
N GLU A 363 -15.85 -3.04 -36.65
CA GLU A 363 -15.60 -4.43 -36.25
C GLU A 363 -16.89 -5.22 -36.05
#